data_9165aca6b32f6e39a101194be696b7e1
#
_entry.id   9165aca6b32f6e39a101194be696b7e1
#
_cell.length_a   1.000
_cell.length_b   1.000
_cell.length_c   1.000
_cell.angle_alpha   90.00
_cell.angle_beta   90.00
_cell.angle_gamma   90.00
#
_symmetry.space_group_name_H-M   'P 1'
#
loop_
_entity.id
_entity.type
_entity.pdbx_description
1 polymer ?
#
loop_
_entity_poly.entity_id
_entity_poly.type
_entity_poly.pdbx_seq_one_letter_code
_entity_poly.pdbx_strand_id
1 'polypeptide(L)'
;MDEQDGIKDPLGMSGIKLEVNVHIVTSAITSLQILKNCPEKSNIGIQEIVLNQIATSYSTLTQDERELGVGLIDLGAGTTEVAIFERGSLWYTSTIPLGGDNFTNDIAVGLRTPIPEA
;
A
#
# COMPACT_ATOMS: atom_id res chain seq x y z
N MET A 1 -19.86 -7.24 16.19
CA MET A 1 -21.25 -7.69 15.98
C MET A 1 -21.96 -7.62 17.31
N ASP A 2 -23.08 -6.95 17.37
CA ASP A 2 -23.74 -6.48 18.59
C ASP A 2 -22.76 -5.66 19.46
N GLU A 3 -22.34 -6.11 20.63
CA GLU A 3 -21.34 -5.42 21.46
C GLU A 3 -19.96 -6.13 21.45
N GLN A 4 -19.77 -7.11 20.55
CA GLN A 4 -18.50 -7.86 20.44
C GLN A 4 -17.62 -7.22 19.36
N ASP A 5 -16.40 -6.82 19.75
CA ASP A 5 -15.37 -6.29 18.89
C ASP A 5 -14.37 -7.38 18.46
N GLY A 6 -13.57 -7.08 17.41
CA GLY A 6 -12.46 -7.93 16.97
C GLY A 6 -12.86 -9.18 16.19
N ILE A 7 -14.10 -9.26 15.71
CA ILE A 7 -14.56 -10.38 14.88
C ILE A 7 -13.95 -10.24 13.49
N LYS A 8 -13.10 -11.19 13.08
CA LYS A 8 -12.45 -11.19 11.76
C LYS A 8 -13.36 -11.74 10.66
N ASP A 9 -14.12 -12.77 10.97
CA ASP A 9 -15.06 -13.39 10.03
C ASP A 9 -16.42 -13.58 10.71
N PRO A 10 -17.44 -12.79 10.35
CA PRO A 10 -18.79 -12.90 10.90
C PRO A 10 -19.65 -13.98 10.23
N LEU A 11 -19.13 -14.71 9.22
CA LEU A 11 -19.90 -15.73 8.51
C LEU A 11 -20.38 -16.83 9.46
N GLY A 12 -21.70 -17.11 9.43
CA GLY A 12 -22.33 -18.10 10.29
C GLY A 12 -22.65 -17.63 11.71
N MET A 13 -22.30 -16.39 12.07
CA MET A 13 -22.69 -15.81 13.36
C MET A 13 -24.10 -15.21 13.29
N SER A 14 -24.85 -15.35 14.37
CA SER A 14 -26.17 -14.71 14.52
C SER A 14 -26.01 -13.42 15.32
N GLY A 15 -26.61 -12.34 14.84
CA GLY A 15 -26.58 -11.03 15.50
C GLY A 15 -27.62 -10.09 14.91
N ILE A 16 -27.89 -8.98 15.60
CA ILE A 16 -28.86 -7.97 15.20
C ILE A 16 -28.17 -6.82 14.48
N LYS A 17 -26.93 -6.49 14.88
CA LYS A 17 -26.17 -5.36 14.35
C LYS A 17 -24.74 -5.76 13.99
N LEU A 18 -24.35 -5.51 12.76
CA LEU A 18 -22.97 -5.64 12.28
C LEU A 18 -22.43 -4.25 11.94
N GLU A 19 -21.35 -3.87 12.61
CA GLU A 19 -20.59 -2.65 12.30
C GLU A 19 -19.23 -3.05 11.73
N VAL A 20 -18.85 -2.39 10.64
CA VAL A 20 -17.59 -2.64 9.94
C VAL A 20 -16.93 -1.31 9.63
N ASN A 21 -15.64 -1.18 9.96
CA ASN A 21 -14.81 -0.07 9.50
C ASN A 21 -14.15 -0.44 8.18
N VAL A 22 -14.35 0.39 7.16
CA VAL A 22 -13.80 0.14 5.82
C VAL A 22 -12.84 1.27 5.46
N HIS A 23 -11.59 0.89 5.14
CA HIS A 23 -10.63 1.81 4.56
C HIS A 23 -10.81 1.84 3.04
N ILE A 24 -11.17 3.00 2.48
CA ILE A 24 -11.42 3.17 1.05
C ILE A 24 -10.25 3.93 0.43
N VAL A 25 -9.59 3.30 -0.53
CA VAL A 25 -8.52 3.90 -1.34
C VAL A 25 -9.06 4.19 -2.73
N THR A 26 -8.92 5.43 -3.19
CA THR A 26 -9.35 5.85 -4.51
C THR A 26 -8.16 6.22 -5.39
N SER A 27 -8.28 5.97 -6.67
CA SER A 27 -7.28 6.35 -7.68
C SER A 27 -7.96 6.90 -8.93
N ALA A 28 -7.22 7.68 -9.72
CA ALA A 28 -7.71 8.15 -11.00
C ALA A 28 -7.90 6.97 -11.96
N ILE A 29 -9.07 6.89 -12.59
CA ILE A 29 -9.40 5.84 -13.58
C ILE A 29 -8.37 5.80 -14.71
N THR A 30 -7.91 6.96 -15.17
CA THR A 30 -6.89 7.07 -16.23
C THR A 30 -5.57 6.41 -15.84
N SER A 31 -5.12 6.59 -14.59
CA SER A 31 -3.89 5.98 -14.09
C SER A 31 -4.00 4.46 -14.02
N LEU A 32 -5.12 3.95 -13.53
CA LEU A 32 -5.40 2.52 -13.51
C LEU A 32 -5.47 1.93 -14.93
N GLN A 33 -6.05 2.66 -15.88
CA GLN A 33 -6.17 2.20 -17.25
C GLN A 33 -4.81 2.11 -17.95
N ILE A 34 -3.94 3.10 -17.74
CA ILE A 34 -2.56 3.07 -18.24
C ILE A 34 -1.80 1.86 -17.68
N LEU A 35 -1.95 1.59 -16.38
CA LEU A 35 -1.32 0.44 -15.73
C LEU A 35 -1.81 -0.90 -16.31
N LYS A 36 -3.13 -1.04 -16.53
CA LYS A 36 -3.74 -2.23 -17.14
C LYS A 36 -3.30 -2.45 -18.58
N ASN A 37 -3.16 -1.40 -19.36
CA ASN A 37 -2.78 -1.49 -20.77
C ASN A 37 -1.41 -2.16 -20.99
N CYS A 38 -0.48 -2.07 -20.03
CA CYS A 38 0.85 -2.67 -20.18
C CYS A 38 0.81 -4.21 -20.29
N PRO A 39 0.23 -4.94 -19.31
CA PRO A 39 0.12 -6.40 -19.43
C PRO A 39 -0.83 -6.83 -20.54
N GLU A 40 -1.94 -6.13 -20.79
CA GLU A 40 -2.88 -6.44 -21.86
C GLU A 40 -2.21 -6.38 -23.25
N LYS A 41 -1.39 -5.36 -23.51
CA LYS A 41 -0.60 -5.28 -24.76
C LYS A 41 0.41 -6.40 -24.93
N SER A 42 0.80 -7.03 -23.82
CA SER A 42 1.69 -8.20 -23.80
C SER A 42 0.92 -9.53 -23.82
N ASN A 43 -0.40 -9.49 -24.04
CA ASN A 43 -1.30 -10.64 -23.97
C ASN A 43 -1.27 -11.37 -22.63
N ILE A 44 -1.06 -10.64 -21.53
CA ILE A 44 -1.10 -11.17 -20.17
C ILE A 44 -2.44 -10.77 -19.54
N GLY A 45 -3.20 -11.75 -19.08
CA GLY A 45 -4.45 -11.49 -18.36
C GLY A 45 -4.21 -10.93 -16.98
N ILE A 46 -5.00 -9.94 -16.58
CA ILE A 46 -4.97 -9.35 -15.23
C ILE A 46 -6.03 -10.06 -14.40
N GLN A 47 -5.62 -10.72 -13.32
CA GLN A 47 -6.53 -11.40 -12.41
C GLN A 47 -7.07 -10.43 -11.36
N GLU A 48 -6.20 -9.59 -10.77
CA GLU A 48 -6.57 -8.68 -9.69
C GLU A 48 -5.64 -7.47 -9.67
N ILE A 49 -6.12 -6.36 -9.10
CA ILE A 49 -5.34 -5.17 -8.80
C ILE A 49 -5.25 -5.05 -7.29
N VAL A 50 -4.05 -5.07 -6.77
CA VAL A 50 -3.76 -4.99 -5.35
C VAL A 50 -3.01 -3.69 -5.05
N LEU A 51 -3.34 -3.05 -3.94
CA LEU A 51 -2.61 -1.88 -3.45
C LEU A 51 -1.18 -2.31 -3.06
N ASN A 52 -0.18 -1.52 -3.49
CA ASN A 52 1.24 -1.84 -3.24
C ASN A 52 1.54 -2.06 -1.76
N GLN A 53 1.07 -1.19 -0.88
CA GLN A 53 1.28 -1.29 0.56
C GLN A 53 0.72 -2.59 1.15
N ILE A 54 -0.40 -3.10 0.63
CA ILE A 54 -0.96 -4.39 1.04
C ILE A 54 -0.03 -5.51 0.58
N ALA A 55 0.39 -5.52 -0.68
CA ALA A 55 1.30 -6.54 -1.22
C ALA A 55 2.63 -6.57 -0.45
N THR A 56 3.23 -5.40 -0.21
CA THR A 56 4.48 -5.24 0.56
C THR A 56 4.30 -5.74 2.00
N SER A 57 3.16 -5.47 2.63
CA SER A 57 2.90 -5.92 4.00
C SER A 57 2.91 -7.43 4.15
N TYR A 58 2.41 -8.16 3.14
CA TYR A 58 2.43 -9.63 3.17
C TYR A 58 3.82 -10.23 3.02
N SER A 59 4.74 -9.52 2.36
CA SER A 59 6.11 -9.99 2.16
C SER A 59 7.07 -9.60 3.29
N THR A 60 6.79 -8.51 4.01
CA THR A 60 7.73 -7.91 4.97
C THR A 60 7.28 -7.97 6.42
N LEU A 61 5.97 -7.98 6.69
CA LEU A 61 5.43 -7.95 8.04
C LEU A 61 4.94 -9.33 8.47
N THR A 62 5.21 -9.66 9.73
CA THR A 62 4.62 -10.81 10.39
C THR A 62 3.15 -10.57 10.71
N GLN A 63 2.40 -11.61 11.00
CA GLN A 63 1.02 -11.49 11.42
C GLN A 63 0.90 -10.76 12.76
N ASP A 64 1.80 -11.04 13.69
CA ASP A 64 1.80 -10.42 15.02
C ASP A 64 2.06 -8.90 14.94
N GLU A 65 2.98 -8.45 14.10
CA GLU A 65 3.22 -7.03 13.87
C GLU A 65 1.98 -6.32 13.34
N ARG A 66 1.29 -6.91 12.39
CA ARG A 66 0.03 -6.34 11.86
C ARG A 66 -1.09 -6.30 12.91
N GLU A 67 -1.12 -7.27 13.83
CA GLU A 67 -2.11 -7.29 14.93
C GLU A 67 -1.81 -6.24 16.00
N LEU A 68 -0.55 -6.13 16.41
CA LEU A 68 -0.10 -5.24 17.48
C LEU A 68 -0.09 -3.77 17.06
N GLY A 69 0.08 -3.52 15.79
CA GLY A 69 0.21 -2.18 15.22
C GLY A 69 1.62 -1.93 14.70
N VAL A 70 1.72 -1.57 13.41
CA VAL A 70 3.00 -1.34 12.73
C VAL A 70 2.85 -0.27 11.64
N GLY A 71 3.87 0.57 11.51
CA GLY A 71 4.04 1.48 10.37
C GLY A 71 4.96 0.85 9.34
N LEU A 72 4.46 0.71 8.12
CA LEU A 72 5.21 0.27 6.95
C LEU A 72 5.59 1.49 6.11
N ILE A 73 6.87 1.62 5.80
CA ILE A 73 7.39 2.65 4.90
C ILE A 73 8.04 1.95 3.71
N ASP A 74 7.54 2.24 2.53
CA ASP A 74 8.08 1.79 1.25
C ASP A 74 8.75 2.97 0.55
N LEU A 75 10.07 2.96 0.51
CA LEU A 75 10.89 4.02 -0.09
C LEU A 75 11.25 3.61 -1.51
N GLY A 76 10.44 4.07 -2.47
CA GLY A 76 10.68 3.88 -3.90
C GLY A 76 11.63 4.92 -4.50
N ALA A 77 11.81 4.85 -5.82
CA ALA A 77 12.63 5.81 -6.55
C ALA A 77 12.02 7.21 -6.55
N GLY A 78 10.77 7.34 -6.96
CA GLY A 78 10.07 8.63 -7.10
C GLY A 78 9.09 8.95 -5.98
N THR A 79 8.68 7.97 -5.19
CA THR A 79 7.67 8.12 -4.13
C THR A 79 8.04 7.36 -2.88
N THR A 80 7.61 7.87 -1.74
CA THR A 80 7.63 7.15 -0.47
C THR A 80 6.19 6.87 -0.04
N GLU A 81 5.88 5.63 0.20
CA GLU A 81 4.57 5.19 0.61
C GLU A 81 4.57 4.82 2.10
N VAL A 82 3.54 5.26 2.80
CA VAL A 82 3.37 4.98 4.23
C VAL A 82 2.05 4.28 4.43
N ALA A 83 2.07 3.20 5.19
CA ALA A 83 0.87 2.47 5.60
C ALA A 83 0.93 2.16 7.09
N ILE A 84 -0.20 2.26 7.76
CA ILE A 84 -0.36 1.89 9.17
C ILE A 84 -1.31 0.71 9.23
N PHE A 85 -0.85 -0.36 9.86
CA PHE A 85 -1.63 -1.55 10.15
C PHE A 85 -1.89 -1.65 11.64
N GLU A 86 -3.09 -2.04 12.01
CA GLU A 86 -3.50 -2.31 13.38
C GLU A 86 -4.63 -3.35 13.37
N ARG A 87 -4.62 -4.27 14.34
CA ARG A 87 -5.62 -5.35 14.45
C ARG A 87 -5.78 -6.16 13.15
N GLY A 88 -4.67 -6.39 12.45
CA GLY A 88 -4.63 -7.13 11.19
C GLY A 88 -5.17 -6.39 9.98
N SER A 89 -5.57 -5.13 10.10
CA SER A 89 -6.19 -4.32 9.05
C SER A 89 -5.38 -3.09 8.71
N LEU A 90 -5.51 -2.64 7.46
CA LEU A 90 -4.94 -1.38 6.99
C LEU A 90 -5.79 -0.21 7.48
N TRP A 91 -5.21 0.66 8.30
CA TRP A 91 -5.89 1.81 8.90
C TRP A 91 -5.67 3.11 8.16
N TYR A 92 -4.46 3.30 7.64
CA TYR A 92 -4.07 4.55 6.99
C TYR A 92 -3.09 4.30 5.88
N THR A 93 -3.20 5.06 4.81
CA THR A 93 -2.23 5.10 3.71
C THR A 93 -1.96 6.54 3.30
N SER A 94 -0.71 6.81 2.94
CA SER A 94 -0.29 8.08 2.35
C SER A 94 0.82 7.84 1.36
N THR A 95 0.91 8.70 0.35
CA THR A 95 2.00 8.70 -0.62
C THR A 95 2.64 10.09 -0.63
N ILE A 96 3.94 10.13 -0.45
CA ILE A 96 4.77 11.33 -0.51
C ILE A 96 5.48 11.31 -1.85
N PRO A 97 5.38 12.36 -2.70
CA PRO A 97 6.01 12.39 -4.01
C PRO A 97 7.51 12.74 -3.92
N LEU A 98 8.23 12.03 -3.06
CA LEU A 98 9.67 12.12 -2.85
C LEU A 98 10.19 10.70 -2.63
N GLY A 99 11.32 10.37 -3.25
CA GLY A 99 11.95 9.06 -3.16
C GLY A 99 13.45 9.11 -3.39
N GLY A 100 14.06 7.97 -3.67
CA GLY A 100 15.50 7.81 -3.86
C GLY A 100 16.08 8.72 -4.93
N ASP A 101 15.36 8.99 -6.01
CA ASP A 101 15.80 9.87 -7.09
C ASP A 101 16.06 11.30 -6.61
N ASN A 102 15.36 11.78 -5.60
CA ASN A 102 15.59 13.09 -5.01
C ASN A 102 16.97 13.15 -4.33
N PHE A 103 17.34 12.10 -3.58
CA PHE A 103 18.67 12.01 -2.96
C PHE A 103 19.77 11.95 -4.02
N THR A 104 19.61 11.10 -5.04
CA THR A 104 20.55 10.99 -6.16
C THR A 104 20.74 12.33 -6.86
N ASN A 105 19.62 13.03 -7.15
CA ASN A 105 19.67 14.34 -7.78
C ASN A 105 20.38 15.39 -6.92
N ASP A 106 20.12 15.41 -5.61
CA ASP A 106 20.78 16.35 -4.67
C ASP A 106 22.28 16.09 -4.59
N ILE A 107 22.70 14.81 -4.60
CA ILE A 107 24.12 14.42 -4.66
C ILE A 107 24.75 14.89 -5.98
N ALA A 108 24.09 14.63 -7.11
CA ALA A 108 24.55 15.04 -8.44
C ALA A 108 24.77 16.55 -8.51
N VAL A 109 23.83 17.34 -8.01
CA VAL A 109 23.91 18.79 -7.97
C VAL A 109 25.00 19.27 -7.02
N GLY A 110 25.03 18.70 -5.79
CA GLY A 110 25.99 19.10 -4.75
C GLY A 110 27.44 18.80 -5.12
N LEU A 111 27.69 17.66 -5.75
CA LEU A 111 29.02 17.24 -6.20
C LEU A 111 29.34 17.64 -7.64
N ARG A 112 28.37 18.22 -8.36
CA ARG A 112 28.48 18.55 -9.79
C ARG A 112 28.91 17.36 -10.64
N THR A 113 28.32 16.20 -10.36
CA THR A 113 28.57 14.95 -11.08
C THR A 113 27.34 14.56 -11.90
N PRO A 114 27.47 13.77 -12.96
CA PRO A 114 26.33 13.20 -13.68
C PRO A 114 25.48 12.28 -12.79
N ILE A 115 24.16 12.26 -13.00
CA ILE A 115 23.23 11.41 -12.22
C ILE A 115 23.67 9.94 -12.14
N PRO A 116 24.17 9.30 -13.24
CA PRO A 116 24.61 7.89 -13.15
C PRO A 116 25.81 7.64 -12.22
N GLU A 117 26.53 8.68 -11.82
CA GLU A 117 27.69 8.62 -10.94
C GLU A 117 27.37 9.06 -9.50
N ALA A 118 26.16 9.54 -9.27
CA ALA A 118 25.64 9.97 -7.97
C ALA A 118 24.87 8.85 -7.28
#